data_86067476e790743da98bb0c8ec3f5cf2
#
_entry.id   86067476e790743da98bb0c8ec3f5cf2
#
_cell.length_a   1.000
_cell.length_b   1.000
_cell.length_c   1.000
_cell.angle_alpha   90.00
_cell.angle_beta   90.00
_cell.angle_gamma   90.00
#
_symmetry.space_group_name_H-M   'P 1'
#
loop_
_entity.id
_entity.type
_entity.pdbx_description
1 polymer ?
#
loop_
_entity_poly.entity_id
_entity_poly.type
_entity_poly.pdbx_seq_one_letter_code
_entity_poly.pdbx_strand_id
1 'polypeptide(L)'
;TTYHEQVWPETGTGCSVVTKPSWQHDPKCTERTGNDVSAVAQGVSEYDSYGYGGWTEAAGTSVSSPMLGGVFGLAGNASTHQSGKHFWTITARKRKHSLHTTISGGVLHCPPSLAGSYLCVGDTGQYKTYSGPAGWGTPNGIGAF
;
A
#
# COMPACT_ATOMS: atom_id res chain seq x y z
N THR A 1 -3.53 -21.55 9.16
CA THR A 1 -3.33 -21.10 7.76
C THR A 1 -2.33 -19.96 7.80
N THR A 2 -1.21 -20.11 7.09
CA THR A 2 -0.20 -19.04 7.01
C THR A 2 -0.73 -17.98 6.03
N TYR A 3 -0.75 -16.72 6.46
CA TYR A 3 -1.14 -15.60 5.64
C TYR A 3 0.04 -15.17 4.77
N HIS A 4 -0.16 -15.10 3.46
CA HIS A 4 0.86 -14.70 2.49
C HIS A 4 0.32 -13.60 1.58
N GLU A 5 1.11 -12.55 1.39
CA GLU A 5 0.84 -11.49 0.44
C GLU A 5 1.98 -11.33 -0.55
N GLN A 6 1.62 -10.93 -1.75
CA GLN A 6 2.58 -10.58 -2.80
C GLN A 6 2.23 -9.22 -3.38
N VAL A 7 3.26 -8.50 -3.79
CA VAL A 7 3.10 -7.29 -4.60
C VAL A 7 2.35 -7.65 -5.87
N TRP A 8 1.31 -6.89 -6.19
CA TRP A 8 0.68 -6.99 -7.51
C TRP A 8 1.66 -6.44 -8.55
N PRO A 9 2.05 -7.26 -9.56
CA PRO A 9 3.16 -6.88 -10.45
C PRO A 9 2.91 -5.63 -11.28
N GLU A 10 1.65 -5.31 -11.58
CA GLU A 10 1.24 -4.12 -12.35
C GLU A 10 1.11 -2.85 -11.50
N THR A 11 1.40 -2.92 -10.18
CA THR A 11 1.27 -1.75 -9.31
C THR A 11 2.31 -0.69 -9.65
N GLY A 12 1.89 0.57 -9.65
CA GLY A 12 2.79 1.72 -9.77
C GLY A 12 3.58 1.95 -8.46
N THR A 13 4.83 2.39 -8.61
CA THR A 13 5.71 2.71 -7.48
C THR A 13 6.75 3.75 -7.89
N GLY A 14 7.40 4.35 -6.91
CA GLY A 14 8.53 5.27 -7.11
C GLY A 14 8.36 6.63 -6.45
N CYS A 15 9.20 7.56 -6.90
CA CYS A 15 9.19 8.93 -6.42
C CYS A 15 8.22 9.78 -7.26
N SER A 16 7.42 10.61 -6.62
CA SER A 16 6.54 11.57 -7.28
C SER A 16 7.29 12.86 -7.62
N VAL A 17 6.55 13.83 -8.16
CA VAL A 17 7.02 15.22 -8.36
C VAL A 17 6.54 16.16 -7.24
N VAL A 18 5.88 15.62 -6.24
CA VAL A 18 5.37 16.38 -5.10
C VAL A 18 6.44 16.48 -4.02
N THR A 19 6.67 17.68 -3.50
CA THR A 19 7.65 17.93 -2.42
C THR A 19 7.46 16.94 -1.27
N LYS A 20 8.56 16.31 -0.85
CA LYS A 20 8.56 15.36 0.26
C LYS A 20 8.17 16.08 1.55
N PRO A 21 7.11 15.65 2.23
CA PRO A 21 6.77 16.20 3.52
C PRO A 21 7.77 15.75 4.60
N SER A 22 8.00 16.59 5.59
CA SER A 22 8.99 16.34 6.65
C SER A 22 8.79 15.06 7.48
N TRP A 23 7.60 14.49 7.45
CA TRP A 23 7.29 13.25 8.15
C TRP A 23 7.59 11.98 7.33
N GLN A 24 7.88 12.10 6.02
CA GLN A 24 8.22 10.96 5.17
C GLN A 24 9.74 10.80 5.10
N HIS A 25 10.25 9.74 5.69
CA HIS A 25 11.69 9.53 5.90
C HIS A 25 12.31 8.46 4.98
N ASP A 26 11.71 8.18 3.84
CA ASP A 26 12.33 7.26 2.89
C ASP A 26 13.67 7.84 2.37
N PRO A 27 14.71 6.99 2.20
CA PRO A 27 16.06 7.50 1.92
C PRO A 27 16.37 7.70 0.43
N LYS A 28 15.55 7.19 -0.49
CA LYS A 28 15.90 7.21 -1.94
C LYS A 28 15.18 8.29 -2.74
N CYS A 29 13.98 8.65 -2.38
CA CYS A 29 13.28 9.72 -3.07
C CYS A 29 13.68 11.07 -2.51
N THR A 30 13.98 12.03 -3.37
CA THR A 30 14.08 13.46 -3.00
C THR A 30 12.70 14.07 -2.81
N GLU A 31 11.74 13.60 -3.60
CA GLU A 31 10.34 13.98 -3.55
C GLU A 31 9.51 12.92 -2.80
N ARG A 32 8.21 13.16 -2.64
CA ARG A 32 7.32 12.24 -1.94
C ARG A 32 7.29 10.87 -2.63
N THR A 33 7.36 9.78 -1.86
CA THR A 33 7.06 8.43 -2.36
C THR A 33 5.58 8.26 -2.62
N GLY A 34 5.22 7.47 -3.63
CA GLY A 34 3.86 7.38 -4.13
C GLY A 34 2.87 6.63 -3.25
N ASN A 35 3.34 5.72 -2.38
CA ASN A 35 2.48 4.81 -1.65
C ASN A 35 2.74 4.85 -0.13
N ASP A 36 1.69 4.86 0.68
CA ASP A 36 1.79 4.84 2.15
C ASP A 36 1.27 3.52 2.74
N VAL A 37 0.22 2.94 2.15
CA VAL A 37 -0.44 1.70 2.60
C VAL A 37 -1.12 1.04 1.41
N SER A 38 -1.28 -0.27 1.44
CA SER A 38 -1.87 -1.05 0.35
C SER A 38 -3.07 -1.87 0.78
N ALA A 39 -3.82 -2.36 -0.19
CA ALA A 39 -4.87 -3.35 -0.02
C ALA A 39 -4.86 -4.31 -1.23
N VAL A 40 -5.77 -5.28 -1.25
CA VAL A 40 -5.90 -6.22 -2.37
C VAL A 40 -6.14 -5.45 -3.68
N ALA A 41 -5.42 -5.86 -4.74
CA ALA A 41 -5.46 -5.21 -6.04
C ALA A 41 -5.87 -6.16 -7.18
N GLN A 42 -6.15 -7.44 -6.89
CA GLN A 42 -6.53 -8.42 -7.89
C GLN A 42 -7.45 -9.48 -7.28
N GLY A 43 -8.33 -10.04 -8.11
CA GLY A 43 -9.22 -11.12 -7.71
C GLY A 43 -10.40 -10.65 -6.85
N VAL A 44 -10.83 -9.41 -6.98
CA VAL A 44 -11.96 -8.87 -6.24
C VAL A 44 -13.23 -9.01 -7.05
N SER A 45 -14.19 -9.77 -6.52
CA SER A 45 -15.50 -9.92 -7.15
C SER A 45 -16.35 -8.67 -6.92
N GLU A 46 -16.90 -8.16 -8.00
CA GLU A 46 -17.82 -7.03 -7.97
C GLU A 46 -19.09 -7.37 -8.79
N TYR A 47 -20.21 -6.81 -8.37
CA TYR A 47 -21.48 -7.01 -9.08
C TYR A 47 -21.85 -5.73 -9.81
N ASP A 48 -21.84 -5.78 -11.14
CA ASP A 48 -22.25 -4.67 -12.02
C ASP A 48 -23.42 -5.11 -12.90
N SER A 49 -24.61 -4.62 -12.55
CA SER A 49 -25.82 -4.92 -13.28
C SER A 49 -25.95 -4.15 -14.61
N TYR A 50 -25.21 -3.06 -14.77
CA TYR A 50 -25.31 -2.19 -15.94
C TYR A 50 -24.25 -2.51 -17.01
N GLY A 51 -22.97 -2.53 -16.61
CA GLY A 51 -21.86 -2.68 -17.55
C GLY A 51 -21.61 -4.15 -17.96
N TYR A 52 -21.65 -5.04 -16.97
CA TYR A 52 -21.30 -6.46 -17.15
C TYR A 52 -22.49 -7.41 -17.01
N GLY A 53 -23.64 -6.92 -16.57
CA GLY A 53 -24.85 -7.73 -16.40
C GLY A 53 -24.76 -8.77 -15.28
N GLY A 54 -23.88 -8.61 -14.31
CA GLY A 54 -23.71 -9.55 -13.22
C GLY A 54 -22.36 -9.46 -12.50
N TRP A 55 -21.89 -10.60 -12.04
CA TRP A 55 -20.59 -10.70 -11.36
C TRP A 55 -19.43 -10.60 -12.33
N THR A 56 -18.45 -9.78 -12.00
CA THR A 56 -17.18 -9.63 -12.70
C THR A 56 -16.02 -9.62 -11.71
N GLU A 57 -14.80 -9.76 -12.22
CA GLU A 57 -13.58 -9.61 -11.43
C GLU A 57 -12.96 -8.23 -11.69
N ALA A 58 -12.72 -7.51 -10.62
CA ALA A 58 -12.02 -6.24 -10.65
C ALA A 58 -10.55 -6.40 -10.23
N ALA A 59 -9.67 -5.64 -10.90
CA ALA A 59 -8.25 -5.55 -10.58
C ALA A 59 -7.77 -4.10 -10.71
N GLY A 60 -6.67 -3.79 -10.03
CA GLY A 60 -6.03 -2.48 -10.06
C GLY A 60 -5.94 -1.82 -8.69
N THR A 61 -5.10 -0.81 -8.60
CA THR A 61 -5.05 0.10 -7.44
C THR A 61 -6.36 0.87 -7.25
N SER A 62 -7.19 0.93 -8.32
CA SER A 62 -8.56 1.45 -8.28
C SER A 62 -9.52 0.63 -7.41
N VAL A 63 -9.18 -0.62 -7.11
CA VAL A 63 -9.89 -1.47 -6.14
C VAL A 63 -9.33 -1.23 -4.72
N SER A 64 -8.01 -1.21 -4.58
CA SER A 64 -7.34 -1.01 -3.28
C SER A 64 -7.70 0.33 -2.63
N SER A 65 -7.74 1.40 -3.40
CA SER A 65 -7.94 2.76 -2.88
C SER A 65 -9.31 2.97 -2.22
N PRO A 66 -10.46 2.65 -2.85
CA PRO A 66 -11.76 2.75 -2.19
C PRO A 66 -11.93 1.76 -1.04
N MET A 67 -11.31 0.59 -1.11
CA MET A 67 -11.29 -0.38 -0.01
C MET A 67 -10.63 0.22 1.24
N LEU A 68 -9.48 0.90 1.09
CA LEU A 68 -8.83 1.63 2.18
C LEU A 68 -9.72 2.78 2.69
N GLY A 69 -10.42 3.48 1.80
CA GLY A 69 -11.43 4.47 2.19
C GLY A 69 -12.51 3.88 3.09
N GLY A 70 -12.98 2.68 2.78
CA GLY A 70 -13.92 1.92 3.62
C GLY A 70 -13.33 1.57 4.99
N VAL A 71 -12.06 1.17 5.06
CA VAL A 71 -11.37 0.88 6.34
C VAL A 71 -11.27 2.14 7.20
N PHE A 72 -10.92 3.29 6.63
CA PHE A 72 -10.94 4.58 7.34
C PHE A 72 -12.35 4.95 7.85
N GLY A 73 -13.37 4.70 7.04
CA GLY A 73 -14.76 4.90 7.45
C GLY A 73 -15.14 4.04 8.65
N LEU A 74 -14.77 2.75 8.65
CA LEU A 74 -15.01 1.83 9.75
C LEU A 74 -14.22 2.20 11.01
N ALA A 75 -13.02 2.72 10.88
CA ALA A 75 -12.21 3.18 12.01
C ALA A 75 -12.77 4.44 12.69
N GLY A 76 -13.56 5.23 11.98
CA GLY A 76 -14.18 6.44 12.50
C GLY A 76 -13.20 7.61 12.76
N ASN A 77 -11.95 7.52 12.31
CA ASN A 77 -10.87 8.46 12.61
C ASN A 77 -10.43 9.31 11.40
N ALA A 78 -11.16 9.27 10.30
CA ALA A 78 -10.75 9.91 9.04
C ALA A 78 -10.48 11.43 9.19
N SER A 79 -11.19 12.12 10.08
CA SER A 79 -10.98 13.55 10.34
C SER A 79 -9.63 13.87 11.02
N THR A 80 -9.06 12.91 11.73
CA THR A 80 -7.79 13.06 12.49
C THR A 80 -6.59 12.44 11.77
N HIS A 81 -6.83 11.55 10.82
CA HIS A 81 -5.83 10.84 10.05
C HIS A 81 -5.76 11.36 8.61
N GLN A 82 -5.58 12.65 8.47
CA GLN A 82 -5.42 13.28 7.16
C GLN A 82 -4.10 12.87 6.53
N SER A 83 -4.15 12.38 5.30
CA SER A 83 -3.01 11.95 4.50
C SER A 83 -2.26 10.70 5.04
N GLY A 84 -1.30 10.21 4.28
CA GLY A 84 -0.45 9.08 4.65
C GLY A 84 0.45 9.30 5.87
N LYS A 85 0.53 10.53 6.41
CA LYS A 85 1.36 10.89 7.57
C LYS A 85 1.20 9.91 8.74
N HIS A 86 -0.03 9.50 9.00
CA HIS A 86 -0.33 8.61 10.13
C HIS A 86 0.51 7.32 10.08
N PHE A 87 0.61 6.67 8.92
CA PHE A 87 1.38 5.42 8.76
C PHE A 87 2.88 5.61 8.97
N TRP A 88 3.40 6.81 8.76
CA TRP A 88 4.81 7.14 8.99
C TRP A 88 5.11 7.49 10.45
N THR A 89 4.12 7.93 11.20
CA THR A 89 4.29 8.45 12.58
C THR A 89 3.85 7.51 13.68
N ILE A 90 3.01 6.50 13.39
CA ILE A 90 2.66 5.48 14.38
C ILE A 90 3.88 4.66 14.79
N THR A 91 3.88 4.17 16.03
CA THR A 91 4.98 3.35 16.54
C THR A 91 5.15 2.05 15.76
N ALA A 92 6.39 1.54 15.67
CA ALA A 92 6.67 0.26 15.03
C ALA A 92 5.85 -0.89 15.64
N ARG A 93 5.60 -0.86 16.95
CA ARG A 93 4.74 -1.84 17.64
C ARG A 93 3.31 -1.78 17.13
N LYS A 94 2.69 -0.59 17.08
CA LYS A 94 1.32 -0.41 16.58
C LYS A 94 1.22 -0.87 15.12
N ARG A 95 2.17 -0.47 14.28
CA ARG A 95 2.24 -0.88 12.88
C ARG A 95 2.27 -2.41 12.73
N LYS A 96 3.17 -3.11 13.44
CA LYS A 96 3.28 -4.58 13.41
C LYS A 96 2.00 -5.30 13.83
N HIS A 97 1.22 -4.73 14.74
CA HIS A 97 -0.04 -5.33 15.19
C HIS A 97 -1.22 -5.04 14.26
N SER A 98 -1.18 -3.93 13.54
CA SER A 98 -2.33 -3.42 12.79
C SER A 98 -2.16 -3.46 11.27
N LEU A 99 -0.99 -3.86 10.79
CA LEU A 99 -0.71 -4.07 9.37
C LEU A 99 0.01 -5.40 9.17
N HIS A 100 -0.29 -6.07 8.06
CA HIS A 100 0.55 -7.12 7.52
C HIS A 100 1.71 -6.47 6.76
N THR A 101 2.93 -6.68 7.22
CA THR A 101 4.12 -5.97 6.71
C THR A 101 5.04 -6.87 5.88
N THR A 102 4.81 -8.18 5.87
CA THR A 102 5.61 -9.14 5.12
C THR A 102 4.97 -9.41 3.77
N ILE A 103 5.38 -8.65 2.77
CA ILE A 103 4.85 -8.71 1.40
C ILE A 103 6.00 -9.01 0.45
N SER A 104 5.94 -10.12 -0.25
CA SER A 104 6.98 -10.59 -1.18
C SER A 104 6.77 -10.08 -2.61
N GLY A 105 7.72 -10.36 -3.50
CA GLY A 105 7.61 -10.03 -4.92
C GLY A 105 7.96 -8.59 -5.25
N GLY A 106 7.66 -8.17 -6.48
CA GLY A 106 8.01 -6.84 -6.98
C GLY A 106 7.19 -6.46 -8.21
N VAL A 107 7.40 -5.24 -8.67
CA VAL A 107 6.71 -4.69 -9.84
C VAL A 107 7.39 -5.10 -11.15
N LEU A 108 6.62 -5.27 -12.22
CA LEU A 108 7.13 -5.59 -13.55
C LEU A 108 7.91 -4.43 -14.18
N HIS A 109 7.43 -3.21 -13.99
CA HIS A 109 7.95 -2.02 -14.65
C HIS A 109 8.83 -1.18 -13.71
N CYS A 110 9.87 -1.83 -13.16
CA CYS A 110 10.87 -1.12 -12.34
C CYS A 110 11.94 -0.48 -13.24
N PRO A 111 12.25 0.82 -13.09
CA PRO A 111 13.38 1.42 -13.76
C PRO A 111 14.69 0.69 -13.42
N PRO A 112 15.59 0.47 -14.38
CA PRO A 112 16.86 -0.25 -14.13
C PRO A 112 17.68 0.33 -12.97
N SER A 113 17.65 1.65 -12.79
CA SER A 113 18.35 2.34 -11.70
C SER A 113 17.76 2.05 -10.30
N LEU A 114 16.55 1.52 -10.23
CA LEU A 114 15.84 1.20 -8.99
C LEU A 114 15.67 -0.31 -8.80
N ALA A 115 16.12 -1.12 -9.76
CA ALA A 115 15.96 -2.57 -9.74
C ALA A 115 16.52 -3.17 -8.43
N GLY A 116 15.75 -4.06 -7.81
CA GLY A 116 16.10 -4.68 -6.53
C GLY A 116 16.05 -3.75 -5.31
N SER A 117 15.73 -2.47 -5.48
CA SER A 117 15.56 -1.57 -4.34
C SER A 117 14.16 -1.71 -3.72
N TYR A 118 14.03 -1.26 -2.46
CA TYR A 118 12.73 -1.23 -1.77
C TYR A 118 11.66 -0.41 -2.53
N LEU A 119 12.04 0.42 -3.49
CA LEU A 119 11.08 1.15 -4.33
C LEU A 119 10.39 0.26 -5.37
N CYS A 120 10.95 -0.91 -5.69
CA CYS A 120 10.42 -1.79 -6.73
C CYS A 120 10.05 -3.19 -6.23
N VAL A 121 10.48 -3.55 -5.04
CA VAL A 121 10.21 -4.88 -4.46
C VAL A 121 9.55 -4.74 -3.10
N GLY A 122 8.82 -5.77 -2.70
CA GLY A 122 8.23 -5.89 -1.37
C GLY A 122 9.29 -6.00 -0.28
N ASP A 123 9.02 -6.71 0.79
CA ASP A 123 9.98 -6.87 1.90
C ASP A 123 11.30 -7.46 1.41
N THR A 124 12.33 -6.65 1.41
CA THR A 124 13.69 -7.05 1.02
C THR A 124 14.53 -7.48 2.22
N GLY A 125 13.98 -7.51 3.42
CA GLY A 125 14.73 -7.71 4.65
C GLY A 125 15.65 -6.53 5.02
N GLN A 126 15.94 -5.64 4.09
CA GLN A 126 16.79 -4.45 4.30
C GLN A 126 16.03 -3.31 4.98
N TYR A 127 14.77 -3.13 4.65
CA TYR A 127 13.88 -2.13 5.23
C TYR A 127 12.65 -2.86 5.76
N LYS A 128 12.78 -3.48 6.91
CA LYS A 128 11.83 -4.44 7.52
C LYS A 128 10.36 -4.00 7.60
N THR A 129 9.96 -2.91 6.98
CA THR A 129 8.64 -2.34 7.22
C THR A 129 8.07 -1.44 6.12
N TYR A 130 8.85 -0.89 5.17
CA TYR A 130 8.33 -0.02 4.09
C TYR A 130 8.87 -0.44 2.73
N SER A 131 7.98 -0.52 1.75
CA SER A 131 8.36 -0.71 0.35
C SER A 131 7.54 0.20 -0.57
N GLY A 132 8.11 0.54 -1.72
CA GLY A 132 7.42 1.39 -2.70
C GLY A 132 6.07 0.80 -3.14
N PRO A 133 6.02 -0.47 -3.57
CA PRO A 133 4.78 -1.06 -4.05
C PRO A 133 3.75 -1.37 -2.97
N ALA A 134 4.16 -1.64 -1.73
CA ALA A 134 3.24 -2.04 -0.66
C ALA A 134 3.07 -0.99 0.45
N GLY A 135 3.85 0.11 0.42
CA GLY A 135 3.84 1.07 1.50
C GLY A 135 4.29 0.45 2.82
N TRP A 136 3.58 0.73 3.90
CA TRP A 136 3.77 0.12 5.22
C TRP A 136 3.07 -1.23 5.38
N GLY A 137 2.37 -1.73 4.34
CA GLY A 137 1.66 -3.00 4.37
C GLY A 137 0.17 -2.88 4.14
N THR A 138 -0.57 -3.94 4.42
CA THR A 138 -2.02 -4.02 4.25
C THR A 138 -2.74 -4.08 5.60
N PRO A 139 -4.03 -3.70 5.68
CA PRO A 139 -4.76 -3.70 6.94
C PRO A 139 -4.82 -5.06 7.64
N ASN A 140 -4.48 -5.09 8.93
CA ASN A 140 -4.76 -6.17 9.85
C ASN A 140 -5.76 -5.64 10.89
N GLY A 141 -7.03 -5.56 10.51
CA GLY A 141 -8.06 -4.84 11.24
C GLY A 141 -7.95 -3.32 11.09
N ILE A 142 -8.68 -2.58 11.91
CA ILE A 142 -8.79 -1.11 11.82
C ILE A 142 -7.77 -0.35 12.70
N GLY A 143 -6.92 -1.05 13.42
CA GLY A 143 -6.07 -0.46 14.46
C GLY A 143 -5.00 0.53 13.96
N ALA A 144 -4.68 0.54 12.66
CA ALA A 144 -3.76 1.49 12.04
C ALA A 144 -4.45 2.70 11.38
N PHE A 145 -5.78 2.75 11.44
CA PHE A 145 -6.62 3.68 10.69
C PHE A 145 -7.43 4.57 11.60
#